data_b300386be08e0aa8a8c1d1de98ee4ef6
#
_entry.id   b300386be08e0aa8a8c1d1de98ee4ef6
#
_cell.length_a   1.000
_cell.length_b   1.000
_cell.length_c   1.000
_cell.angle_alpha   90.00
_cell.angle_beta   90.00
_cell.angle_gamma   90.00
#
_symmetry.space_group_name_H-M   'P 1'
#
loop_
_entity.id
_entity.type
_entity.pdbx_description
1 polymer ?
#
loop_
_entity_poly.entity_id
_entity_poly.type
_entity_poly.pdbx_seq_one_letter_code
_entity_poly.pdbx_strand_id
1 'polypeptide(L)'
;IDGLAKKGDSHAYSFPVPKLDKGDHRYDVSFSGLKTAVIHQSKMFLNSGFEPSVENLAASFQETACRTLVGRLMRAVEDTGLKTVVAGGGVAANSRLRAMLAEHTDLNCIFPPLKLCGDNGAMIAGVAYHFLKRGDRSGWNTTACARIPQFKRGLANLEAFGRR
;
A
#
# COMPACT_ATOMS: atom_id res chain seq x y z
N ILE A 1 9.87 6.53 -7.58
CA ILE A 1 9.14 7.67 -7.01
C ILE A 1 9.89 8.21 -5.80
N ASP A 2 10.12 7.44 -4.74
CA ASP A 2 10.73 7.90 -3.49
C ASP A 2 12.06 8.67 -3.68
N GLY A 3 12.97 8.17 -4.53
CA GLY A 3 14.23 8.83 -4.83
C GLY A 3 14.09 10.20 -5.53
N LEU A 4 13.09 10.36 -6.39
CA LEU A 4 12.79 11.65 -7.05
C LEU A 4 12.08 12.59 -6.07
N ALA A 5 11.14 12.09 -5.31
CA ALA A 5 10.34 12.87 -4.37
C ALA A 5 11.20 13.55 -3.28
N LYS A 6 12.34 12.96 -2.91
CA LYS A 6 13.29 13.56 -1.97
C LYS A 6 13.93 14.87 -2.46
N LYS A 7 13.87 15.13 -3.77
CA LYS A 7 14.47 16.33 -4.40
C LYS A 7 13.41 17.38 -4.73
N GLY A 8 12.13 17.05 -4.58
CA GLY A 8 11.02 17.90 -4.97
C GLY A 8 10.25 18.49 -3.78
N ASP A 9 9.44 19.50 -4.08
CA ASP A 9 8.49 20.10 -3.15
C ASP A 9 7.17 19.31 -3.17
N SER A 10 6.80 18.76 -2.01
CA SER A 10 5.57 17.99 -1.82
C SER A 10 4.29 18.83 -1.86
N HIS A 11 4.40 20.16 -1.81
CA HIS A 11 3.29 21.12 -1.85
C HIS A 11 3.13 21.80 -3.22
N ALA A 12 4.02 21.51 -4.18
CA ALA A 12 4.00 22.13 -5.49
C ALA A 12 2.71 21.84 -6.28
N TYR A 13 2.13 20.65 -6.07
CA TYR A 13 0.87 20.26 -6.73
C TYR A 13 -0.11 19.68 -5.73
N SER A 14 -1.39 20.05 -5.88
CA SER A 14 -2.48 19.51 -5.06
C SER A 14 -3.19 18.38 -5.80
N PHE A 15 -3.20 17.19 -5.20
CA PHE A 15 -3.95 16.06 -5.70
C PHE A 15 -5.13 15.73 -4.78
N PRO A 16 -6.25 15.22 -5.34
CA PRO A 16 -7.40 14.84 -4.54
C PRO A 16 -7.08 13.62 -3.66
N VAL A 17 -7.41 13.73 -2.38
CA VAL A 17 -7.40 12.59 -1.47
C VAL A 17 -8.68 11.80 -1.68
N PRO A 18 -8.61 10.49 -2.01
CA PRO A 18 -9.80 9.68 -2.21
C PRO A 18 -10.64 9.59 -0.93
N LYS A 19 -11.92 9.95 -1.02
CA LYS A 19 -12.89 9.81 0.08
C LYS A 19 -13.72 8.56 -0.14
N LEU A 20 -13.46 7.52 0.64
CA LEU A 20 -14.25 6.29 0.70
C LEU A 20 -14.81 6.15 2.13
N ASP A 21 -15.76 7.02 2.49
CA ASP A 21 -16.20 7.14 3.88
C ASP A 21 -17.56 6.45 4.16
N LYS A 22 -18.12 5.73 3.18
CA LYS A 22 -19.45 5.15 3.28
C LYS A 22 -19.43 3.63 3.47
N GLY A 23 -20.19 3.14 4.45
CA GLY A 23 -20.44 1.73 4.69
C GLY A 23 -19.19 0.92 5.05
N ASP A 24 -19.15 -0.32 4.57
CA ASP A 24 -18.10 -1.31 4.87
C ASP A 24 -16.70 -0.96 4.32
N HIS A 25 -16.61 0.14 3.55
CA HIS A 25 -15.38 0.58 2.88
C HIS A 25 -14.56 1.62 3.67
N ARG A 26 -14.86 1.82 4.96
CA ARG A 26 -14.21 2.89 5.75
C ARG A 26 -12.69 2.75 5.90
N TYR A 27 -12.14 1.55 5.72
CA TYR A 27 -10.69 1.29 5.74
C TYR A 27 -10.09 1.09 4.35
N ASP A 28 -10.93 1.02 3.31
CA ASP A 28 -10.48 0.80 1.95
C ASP A 28 -9.74 2.02 1.41
N VAL A 29 -8.78 1.75 0.52
CA VAL A 29 -8.01 2.77 -0.19
C VAL A 29 -8.21 2.59 -1.69
N SER A 30 -8.50 3.68 -2.39
CA SER A 30 -8.55 3.69 -3.84
C SER A 30 -7.57 4.72 -4.39
N PHE A 31 -6.66 4.25 -5.24
CA PHE A 31 -5.71 5.11 -5.94
C PHE A 31 -6.13 5.42 -7.38
N SER A 32 -7.29 4.92 -7.84
CA SER A 32 -7.76 5.14 -9.22
C SER A 32 -7.94 6.62 -9.54
N GLY A 33 -8.58 7.39 -8.65
CA GLY A 33 -8.76 8.83 -8.81
C GLY A 33 -7.44 9.59 -8.76
N LEU A 34 -6.54 9.23 -7.85
CA LEU A 34 -5.22 9.83 -7.74
C LEU A 34 -4.39 9.59 -9.02
N LYS A 35 -4.38 8.35 -9.53
CA LYS A 35 -3.73 8.01 -10.81
C LYS A 35 -4.25 8.89 -11.96
N THR A 36 -5.57 9.01 -12.08
CA THR A 36 -6.20 9.82 -13.13
C THR A 36 -5.84 11.29 -12.99
N ALA A 37 -5.84 11.83 -11.77
CA ALA A 37 -5.47 13.22 -11.51
C ALA A 37 -4.01 13.51 -11.91
N VAL A 38 -3.07 12.62 -11.57
CA VAL A 38 -1.65 12.77 -11.97
C VAL A 38 -1.50 12.74 -13.49
N ILE A 39 -2.16 11.81 -14.19
CA ILE A 39 -2.11 11.72 -15.65
C ILE A 39 -2.71 12.97 -16.29
N HIS A 40 -3.83 13.46 -15.78
CA HIS A 40 -4.47 14.67 -16.27
C HIS A 40 -3.58 15.91 -16.08
N GLN A 41 -3.01 16.07 -14.88
CA GLN A 41 -2.11 17.17 -14.56
C GLN A 41 -0.86 17.16 -15.46
N SER A 42 -0.24 15.99 -15.68
CA SER A 42 0.92 15.89 -16.57
C SER A 42 0.60 16.27 -18.02
N LYS A 43 -0.59 15.91 -18.52
CA LYS A 43 -1.05 16.31 -19.85
C LYS A 43 -1.33 17.80 -19.96
N MET A 44 -1.91 18.42 -18.95
CA MET A 44 -2.12 19.87 -18.92
C MET A 44 -0.79 20.63 -19.03
N PHE A 45 0.25 20.19 -18.36
CA PHE A 45 1.58 20.79 -18.44
C PHE A 45 2.16 20.66 -19.85
N LEU A 46 2.08 19.47 -20.46
CA LEU A 46 2.54 19.26 -21.84
C LEU A 46 1.85 20.19 -22.87
N ASN A 47 0.55 20.45 -22.67
CA ASN A 47 -0.23 21.31 -23.57
C ASN A 47 -0.01 22.82 -23.34
N SER A 48 0.45 23.23 -22.16
CA SER A 48 0.66 24.64 -21.80
C SER A 48 2.05 25.16 -22.13
N GLY A 49 2.97 24.29 -22.61
CA GLY A 49 4.38 24.63 -22.78
C GLY A 49 5.14 24.80 -21.47
N PHE A 50 4.51 24.48 -20.34
CA PHE A 50 5.13 24.47 -19.03
C PHE A 50 5.75 23.10 -18.77
N GLU A 51 7.04 23.04 -18.51
CA GLU A 51 7.71 21.82 -18.07
C GLU A 51 7.60 21.67 -16.55
N PRO A 52 6.77 20.73 -16.07
CA PRO A 52 6.70 20.47 -14.64
C PRO A 52 7.99 19.84 -14.14
N SER A 53 8.44 20.21 -12.96
CA SER A 53 9.48 19.44 -12.28
C SER A 53 8.96 18.04 -11.97
N VAL A 54 9.64 17.03 -12.50
CA VAL A 54 9.32 15.62 -12.25
C VAL A 54 9.50 15.28 -10.76
N GLU A 55 10.45 15.94 -10.12
CA GLU A 55 10.71 15.82 -8.69
C GLU A 55 9.52 16.33 -7.87
N ASN A 56 9.01 17.53 -8.21
CA ASN A 56 7.84 18.12 -7.55
C ASN A 56 6.59 17.28 -7.76
N LEU A 57 6.39 16.75 -8.98
CA LEU A 57 5.28 15.88 -9.28
C LEU A 57 5.35 14.58 -8.47
N ALA A 58 6.55 13.98 -8.40
CA ALA A 58 6.78 12.78 -7.61
C ALA A 58 6.59 13.02 -6.10
N ALA A 59 7.06 14.17 -5.60
CA ALA A 59 6.94 14.54 -4.19
C ALA A 59 5.47 14.78 -3.80
N SER A 60 4.73 15.56 -4.58
CA SER A 60 3.32 15.85 -4.31
C SER A 60 2.42 14.60 -4.43
N PHE A 61 2.70 13.74 -5.41
CA PHE A 61 2.03 12.44 -5.55
C PHE A 61 2.31 11.55 -4.33
N GLN A 62 3.59 11.40 -3.95
CA GLN A 62 4.01 10.59 -2.82
C GLN A 62 3.37 11.07 -1.51
N GLU A 63 3.39 12.37 -1.27
CA GLU A 63 2.76 12.99 -0.09
C GLU A 63 1.27 12.64 -0.01
N THR A 64 0.53 12.81 -1.10
CA THR A 64 -0.90 12.53 -1.16
C THR A 64 -1.19 11.03 -0.96
N ALA A 65 -0.41 10.16 -1.59
CA ALA A 65 -0.57 8.71 -1.45
C ALA A 65 -0.29 8.23 -0.01
N CYS A 66 0.82 8.68 0.58
CA CYS A 66 1.18 8.33 1.95
C CYS A 66 0.16 8.87 2.96
N ARG A 67 -0.28 10.13 2.80
CA ARG A 67 -1.32 10.75 3.64
C ARG A 67 -2.64 9.98 3.58
N THR A 68 -3.01 9.48 2.39
CA THR A 68 -4.20 8.64 2.23
C THR A 68 -4.09 7.34 3.03
N LEU A 69 -2.93 6.65 2.94
CA LEU A 69 -2.69 5.41 3.68
C LEU A 69 -2.68 5.64 5.19
N VAL A 70 -1.92 6.62 5.65
CA VAL A 70 -1.81 6.94 7.09
C VAL A 70 -3.16 7.35 7.66
N GLY A 71 -3.93 8.18 6.94
CA GLY A 71 -5.27 8.57 7.40
C GLY A 71 -6.23 7.40 7.57
N ARG A 72 -6.18 6.38 6.68
CA ARG A 72 -6.98 5.16 6.83
C ARG A 72 -6.50 4.27 7.97
N LEU A 73 -5.18 4.16 8.12
CA LEU A 73 -4.59 3.43 9.22
C LEU A 73 -4.96 4.04 10.57
N MET A 74 -4.86 5.37 10.71
CA MET A 74 -5.22 6.05 11.96
C MET A 74 -6.69 5.86 12.32
N ARG A 75 -7.58 5.88 11.32
CA ARG A 75 -8.99 5.54 11.55
C ARG A 75 -9.17 4.11 12.07
N ALA A 76 -8.43 3.14 11.51
CA ALA A 76 -8.47 1.76 12.00
C ALA A 76 -7.93 1.64 13.43
N VAL A 77 -6.88 2.38 13.75
CA VAL A 77 -6.32 2.49 15.11
C VAL A 77 -7.36 3.04 16.08
N GLU A 78 -8.02 4.14 15.74
CA GLU A 78 -9.08 4.75 16.54
C GLU A 78 -10.24 3.79 16.80
N ASP A 79 -10.72 3.12 15.76
CA ASP A 79 -11.86 2.21 15.84
C ASP A 79 -11.56 0.92 16.63
N THR A 80 -10.33 0.43 16.54
CA THR A 80 -9.94 -0.85 17.18
C THR A 80 -9.26 -0.68 18.53
N GLY A 81 -8.75 0.50 18.83
CA GLY A 81 -7.91 0.78 20.00
C GLY A 81 -6.52 0.09 19.96
N LEU A 82 -6.15 -0.55 18.86
CA LEU A 82 -4.87 -1.22 18.71
C LEU A 82 -3.75 -0.19 18.48
N LYS A 83 -2.64 -0.34 19.21
CA LYS A 83 -1.48 0.56 19.12
C LYS A 83 -0.28 -0.04 18.41
N THR A 84 -0.34 -1.30 18.02
CA THR A 84 0.72 -1.95 17.26
C THR A 84 0.32 -2.07 15.81
N VAL A 85 1.13 -1.50 14.92
CA VAL A 85 0.96 -1.47 13.47
C VAL A 85 2.11 -2.22 12.84
N VAL A 86 1.78 -3.18 11.98
CA VAL A 86 2.77 -3.90 11.18
C VAL A 86 2.59 -3.53 9.71
N ALA A 87 3.63 -3.02 9.08
CA ALA A 87 3.63 -2.68 7.67
C ALA A 87 4.61 -3.56 6.90
N GLY A 88 4.14 -4.22 5.83
CA GLY A 88 4.94 -5.08 4.95
C GLY A 88 4.72 -4.78 3.48
N GLY A 89 5.47 -5.47 2.62
CA GLY A 89 5.42 -5.29 1.16
C GLY A 89 6.23 -4.11 0.64
N GLY A 90 6.31 -3.96 -0.68
CA GLY A 90 7.19 -2.98 -1.35
C GLY A 90 6.93 -1.54 -0.94
N VAL A 91 5.67 -1.16 -0.67
CA VAL A 91 5.31 0.20 -0.25
C VAL A 91 5.84 0.52 1.15
N ALA A 92 6.01 -0.49 2.02
CA ALA A 92 6.61 -0.32 3.35
C ALA A 92 8.10 0.11 3.31
N ALA A 93 8.76 0.03 2.15
CA ALA A 93 10.11 0.57 1.95
C ALA A 93 10.11 2.10 1.73
N ASN A 94 8.96 2.72 1.45
CA ASN A 94 8.86 4.14 1.16
C ASN A 94 9.28 4.99 2.37
N SER A 95 10.23 5.90 2.16
CA SER A 95 10.80 6.69 3.26
C SER A 95 9.81 7.70 3.85
N ARG A 96 8.94 8.29 3.03
CA ARG A 96 7.94 9.26 3.49
C ARG A 96 6.85 8.60 4.33
N LEU A 97 6.38 7.40 3.91
CA LEU A 97 5.43 6.62 4.68
C LEU A 97 5.98 6.28 6.08
N ARG A 98 7.24 5.85 6.13
CA ARG A 98 7.92 5.55 7.41
C ARG A 98 8.05 6.80 8.28
N ALA A 99 8.41 7.94 7.69
CA ALA A 99 8.51 9.20 8.41
C ALA A 99 7.15 9.64 8.97
N MET A 100 6.08 9.61 8.17
CA MET A 100 4.73 9.95 8.63
C MET A 100 4.27 9.06 9.78
N LEU A 101 4.52 7.75 9.71
CA LEU A 101 4.14 6.84 10.79
C LEU A 101 5.00 7.04 12.05
N ALA A 102 6.24 7.45 11.91
CA ALA A 102 7.11 7.78 13.04
C ALA A 102 6.68 9.06 13.79
N GLU A 103 5.91 9.95 13.15
CA GLU A 103 5.31 11.13 13.78
C GLU A 103 4.25 10.74 14.84
N HIS A 104 3.64 9.55 14.74
CA HIS A 104 2.68 9.00 15.69
C HIS A 104 3.41 8.22 16.82
N THR A 105 3.94 8.93 17.77
CA THR A 105 4.78 8.38 18.85
C THR A 105 4.03 7.47 19.83
N ASP A 106 2.71 7.49 19.82
CA ASP A 106 1.83 6.61 20.58
C ASP A 106 1.62 5.23 19.94
N LEU A 107 2.10 5.05 18.69
CA LEU A 107 2.02 3.80 17.96
C LEU A 107 3.34 3.05 17.98
N ASN A 108 3.26 1.74 18.17
CA ASN A 108 4.37 0.83 17.96
C ASN A 108 4.37 0.35 16.48
N CYS A 109 5.11 1.03 15.62
CA CYS A 109 5.19 0.74 14.21
C CYS A 109 6.33 -0.24 13.90
N ILE A 110 5.98 -1.43 13.42
CA ILE A 110 6.94 -2.50 13.07
C ILE A 110 7.08 -2.57 11.56
N PHE A 111 8.30 -2.39 11.07
CA PHE A 111 8.65 -2.51 9.67
C PHE A 111 9.72 -3.58 9.48
N PRO A 112 9.65 -4.39 8.42
CA PRO A 112 10.76 -5.27 8.07
C PRO A 112 11.98 -4.44 7.63
N PRO A 113 13.20 -5.02 7.69
CA PRO A 113 14.36 -4.46 7.04
C PRO A 113 14.07 -4.14 5.56
N LEU A 114 14.64 -3.06 5.02
CA LEU A 114 14.36 -2.61 3.65
C LEU A 114 14.54 -3.72 2.60
N LYS A 115 15.57 -4.55 2.76
CA LYS A 115 15.86 -5.68 1.86
C LYS A 115 14.79 -6.78 1.86
N LEU A 116 13.91 -6.81 2.86
CA LEU A 116 12.83 -7.79 2.99
C LEU A 116 11.45 -7.19 2.71
N CYS A 117 11.36 -5.90 2.37
CA CYS A 117 10.09 -5.27 2.02
C CYS A 117 9.53 -5.74 0.67
N GLY A 118 10.39 -6.07 -0.30
CA GLY A 118 9.98 -6.61 -1.60
C GLY A 118 9.75 -8.12 -1.56
N ASP A 119 9.29 -8.66 -2.67
CA ASP A 119 9.12 -10.09 -2.84
C ASP A 119 10.47 -10.81 -2.69
N ASN A 120 10.49 -11.86 -1.89
CA ASN A 120 11.71 -12.62 -1.65
C ASN A 120 11.41 -14.09 -1.30
N GLY A 121 12.39 -14.98 -1.58
CA GLY A 121 12.25 -16.41 -1.35
C GLY A 121 12.06 -16.80 0.12
N ALA A 122 12.54 -15.99 1.07
CA ALA A 122 12.37 -16.27 2.49
C ALA A 122 10.90 -16.20 2.93
N MET A 123 10.10 -15.31 2.35
CA MET A 123 8.64 -15.24 2.58
C MET A 123 7.96 -16.54 2.17
N ILE A 124 8.30 -17.04 0.98
CA ILE A 124 7.72 -18.28 0.44
C ILE A 124 8.17 -19.48 1.26
N ALA A 125 9.45 -19.57 1.61
CA ALA A 125 9.97 -20.64 2.44
C ALA A 125 9.33 -20.64 3.84
N GLY A 126 9.14 -19.47 4.45
CA GLY A 126 8.49 -19.32 5.75
C GLY A 126 7.04 -19.81 5.72
N VAL A 127 6.26 -19.44 4.71
CA VAL A 127 4.89 -19.92 4.53
C VAL A 127 4.87 -21.43 4.25
N ALA A 128 5.76 -21.90 3.36
CA ALA A 128 5.87 -23.32 3.00
C ALA A 128 6.16 -24.20 4.23
N TYR A 129 6.97 -23.74 5.17
CA TYR A 129 7.23 -24.48 6.44
C TYR A 129 5.92 -24.81 7.17
N HIS A 130 5.02 -23.85 7.31
CA HIS A 130 3.75 -24.04 8.00
C HIS A 130 2.84 -25.02 7.24
N PHE A 131 2.77 -24.93 5.91
CA PHE A 131 2.02 -25.88 5.09
C PHE A 131 2.59 -27.31 5.24
N LEU A 132 3.91 -27.45 5.12
CA LEU A 132 4.58 -28.73 5.27
C LEU A 132 4.37 -29.37 6.65
N LYS A 133 4.37 -28.55 7.70
CA LYS A 133 4.12 -29.02 9.08
C LYS A 133 2.70 -29.55 9.26
N ARG A 134 1.71 -29.00 8.55
CA ARG A 134 0.33 -29.50 8.56
C ARG A 134 0.14 -30.74 7.67
N GLY A 135 1.15 -31.14 6.91
CA GLY A 135 1.06 -32.26 5.98
C GLY A 135 0.59 -31.87 4.59
N ASP A 136 0.38 -30.57 4.31
CA ASP A 136 -0.05 -30.09 3.00
C ASP A 136 1.04 -30.38 1.94
N ARG A 137 0.67 -31.06 0.88
CA ARG A 137 1.55 -31.42 -0.25
C ARG A 137 0.82 -31.19 -1.56
N SER A 138 1.54 -30.71 -2.54
CA SER A 138 1.06 -30.58 -3.92
C SER A 138 1.72 -31.64 -4.79
N GLY A 139 1.03 -32.09 -5.84
CA GLY A 139 1.61 -32.98 -6.83
C GLY A 139 2.62 -32.27 -7.74
N TRP A 140 3.40 -33.06 -8.47
CA TRP A 140 4.40 -32.55 -9.43
C TRP A 140 3.81 -31.81 -10.62
N ASN A 141 2.50 -31.96 -10.86
CA ASN A 141 1.73 -31.30 -11.90
C ASN A 141 1.16 -29.92 -11.47
N THR A 142 1.58 -29.39 -10.33
CA THR A 142 1.15 -28.06 -9.87
C THR A 142 1.65 -26.98 -10.83
N THR A 143 0.72 -26.20 -11.36
CA THR A 143 1.01 -25.07 -12.25
C THR A 143 0.81 -23.73 -11.53
N ALA A 144 1.60 -22.73 -11.91
CA ALA A 144 1.41 -21.37 -11.43
C ALA A 144 0.19 -20.74 -12.09
N CYS A 145 -0.67 -20.08 -11.28
CA CYS A 145 -1.83 -19.35 -11.76
C CYS A 145 -1.67 -17.86 -11.44
N ALA A 146 -1.78 -17.00 -12.44
CA ALA A 146 -1.74 -15.55 -12.25
C ALA A 146 -2.96 -14.98 -11.52
N ARG A 147 -4.08 -15.72 -11.53
CA ARG A 147 -5.32 -15.35 -10.83
C ARG A 147 -5.98 -16.60 -10.27
N ILE A 148 -6.40 -16.51 -9.02
CA ILE A 148 -7.25 -17.51 -8.39
C ILE A 148 -8.70 -17.02 -8.53
N PRO A 149 -9.58 -17.73 -9.28
CA PRO A 149 -10.95 -17.26 -9.57
C PRO A 149 -11.79 -16.99 -8.30
N GLN A 150 -11.49 -17.69 -7.24
CA GLN A 150 -12.18 -17.55 -5.94
C GLN A 150 -11.89 -16.22 -5.22
N PHE A 151 -10.79 -15.54 -5.55
CA PHE A 151 -10.47 -14.20 -5.03
C PHE A 151 -11.06 -13.08 -5.89
N LYS A 152 -12.30 -13.27 -6.41
CA LYS A 152 -13.06 -12.15 -6.96
C LYS A 152 -13.46 -11.24 -5.80
N ARG A 153 -12.89 -10.04 -5.81
CA ARG A 153 -13.19 -8.85 -5.01
C ARG A 153 -14.38 -9.01 -4.05
N GLY A 154 -14.08 -9.12 -2.78
CA GLY A 154 -15.03 -9.10 -1.70
C GLY A 154 -14.56 -10.03 -0.59
N LEU A 155 -14.29 -9.48 0.57
CA LEU A 155 -14.01 -10.21 1.82
C LEU A 155 -15.20 -11.09 2.30
N ALA A 156 -16.16 -11.36 1.43
CA ALA A 156 -17.43 -12.00 1.73
C ALA A 156 -17.31 -13.48 2.16
N ASN A 157 -16.12 -14.09 2.26
CA ASN A 157 -16.00 -15.49 2.68
C ASN A 157 -14.72 -15.80 3.47
N LEU A 158 -14.39 -14.97 4.46
CA LEU A 158 -13.39 -15.39 5.47
C LEU A 158 -13.88 -16.57 6.33
N GLU A 159 -15.18 -16.84 6.39
CA GLU A 159 -15.74 -17.99 7.08
C GLU A 159 -15.40 -19.35 6.42
N ALA A 160 -15.06 -19.35 5.14
CA ALA A 160 -14.70 -20.58 4.42
C ALA A 160 -13.28 -21.09 4.75
N PHE A 161 -12.42 -20.26 5.33
CA PHE A 161 -11.05 -20.63 5.71
C PHE A 161 -10.91 -21.19 7.14
N GLY A 162 -11.97 -21.11 7.93
CA GLY A 162 -11.95 -21.53 9.34
C GLY A 162 -12.45 -22.95 9.64
N ARG A 163 -12.90 -23.71 8.62
CA ARG A 163 -13.43 -25.06 8.85
C ARG A 163 -12.78 -26.06 7.88
N ARG A 164 -11.59 -26.49 8.22
CA ARG A 164 -11.12 -27.86 7.94
C ARG A 164 -10.03 -28.24 8.94
#